data_de84fe81c33db9a42e5d00baf2dfc186
#
_entry.id   de84fe81c33db9a42e5d00baf2dfc186
#
_cell.length_a   1.000
_cell.length_b   1.000
_cell.length_c   1.000
_cell.angle_alpha   90.00
_cell.angle_beta   90.00
_cell.angle_gamma   90.00
#
_symmetry.space_group_name_H-M   'P 1'
#
loop_
_entity.id
_entity.type
_entity.pdbx_description
1 polymer ?
#
loop_
_entity_poly.entity_id
_entity_poly.type
_entity_poly.pdbx_seq_one_letter_code
_entity_poly.pdbx_strand_id
1 'polypeptide(L)'
;MEKIIVLEPANAVGIYGQNNGNIDLLRNIYPKVKITARGNEIKIVGEDSEVELFASRFELLQKHYEQFGKINENDILNITASEDDSFYRMDSSSMVDNIILHGREGRVIKAITPNQRRMVESAAKNDMVFAIGPAGTGKTYTAVALAVRALKNKQVRRVILTRPAVEAGENLGFLPGDLRDKLDPYLQPLYDALWDMMPMQKLISYLDDKTVEIAPLAFMRGRTLDNAYVILDEAQNATESQIKMFLTRMGRNAKFFITGDITQIDLPKHQKSGLINAGRILKGVKGIDFIYMDNSDVVRHQLVT
;
A
#
# COMPACT_ATOMS: atom_id res chain seq x y z
N MET A 1 -9.63 27.15 -29.21
CA MET A 1 -8.54 26.35 -29.83
C MET A 1 -9.07 25.03 -30.36
N GLU A 2 -8.45 24.51 -31.42
CA GLU A 2 -8.70 23.16 -31.93
C GLU A 2 -7.40 22.37 -31.86
N LYS A 3 -7.45 21.11 -31.36
CA LYS A 3 -6.28 20.21 -31.25
C LYS A 3 -6.71 18.82 -31.72
N ILE A 4 -5.82 18.13 -32.46
CA ILE A 4 -6.03 16.74 -32.88
C ILE A 4 -4.98 15.88 -32.19
N ILE A 5 -5.41 14.81 -31.52
CA ILE A 5 -4.57 13.79 -30.89
C ILE A 5 -4.69 12.53 -31.75
N VAL A 6 -3.54 12.00 -32.18
CA VAL A 6 -3.48 10.78 -32.99
C VAL A 6 -2.99 9.64 -32.08
N LEU A 7 -3.77 8.57 -32.01
CA LEU A 7 -3.45 7.36 -31.26
C LEU A 7 -2.77 6.34 -32.16
N GLU A 8 -2.01 5.44 -31.54
CA GLU A 8 -1.64 4.21 -32.24
C GLU A 8 -2.90 3.38 -32.54
N PRO A 9 -3.09 2.92 -33.80
CA PRO A 9 -4.33 2.21 -34.18
C PRO A 9 -4.67 1.02 -33.30
N ALA A 10 -3.65 0.30 -32.80
CA ALA A 10 -3.82 -0.85 -31.90
C ALA A 10 -4.37 -0.45 -30.52
N ASN A 11 -4.11 0.77 -30.07
CA ASN A 11 -4.48 1.24 -28.73
C ASN A 11 -5.83 1.96 -28.71
N ALA A 12 -6.28 2.46 -29.86
CA ALA A 12 -7.48 3.31 -29.97
C ALA A 12 -8.74 2.63 -29.39
N VAL A 13 -8.99 1.37 -29.75
CA VAL A 13 -10.17 0.62 -29.28
C VAL A 13 -10.16 0.44 -27.77
N GLY A 14 -8.99 0.14 -27.18
CA GLY A 14 -8.86 -0.05 -25.73
C GLY A 14 -8.97 1.25 -24.95
N ILE A 15 -8.45 2.36 -25.50
CA ILE A 15 -8.55 3.69 -24.89
C ILE A 15 -9.99 4.21 -24.96
N TYR A 16 -10.70 3.99 -26.09
CA TYR A 16 -12.10 4.40 -26.23
C TYR A 16 -13.06 3.60 -25.34
N GLY A 17 -12.68 2.35 -25.00
CA GLY A 17 -13.50 1.43 -24.21
C GLY A 17 -14.63 0.79 -25.01
N GLN A 18 -15.34 -0.15 -24.41
CA GLN A 18 -16.50 -0.79 -25.04
C GLN A 18 -17.55 0.26 -25.43
N ASN A 19 -17.98 0.24 -26.66
CA ASN A 19 -18.97 1.18 -27.23
C ASN A 19 -18.60 2.67 -27.02
N ASN A 20 -17.33 3.01 -27.00
CA ASN A 20 -16.81 4.34 -26.68
C ASN A 20 -17.14 4.86 -25.27
N GLY A 21 -17.43 3.97 -24.31
CA GLY A 21 -17.85 4.34 -22.96
C GLY A 21 -16.87 5.25 -22.24
N ASN A 22 -15.54 5.06 -22.44
CA ASN A 22 -14.53 5.93 -21.86
C ASN A 22 -14.56 7.34 -22.45
N ILE A 23 -14.84 7.47 -23.75
CA ILE A 23 -14.98 8.78 -24.42
C ILE A 23 -16.24 9.50 -23.95
N ASP A 24 -17.35 8.77 -23.74
CA ASP A 24 -18.58 9.36 -23.22
C ASP A 24 -18.42 9.83 -21.77
N LEU A 25 -17.68 9.08 -20.95
CA LEU A 25 -17.32 9.52 -19.61
C LEU A 25 -16.47 10.80 -19.64
N LEU A 26 -15.46 10.87 -20.52
CA LEU A 26 -14.64 12.06 -20.70
C LEU A 26 -15.44 13.27 -21.17
N ARG A 27 -16.45 13.09 -22.04
CA ARG A 27 -17.38 14.17 -22.44
C ARG A 27 -18.19 14.71 -21.27
N ASN A 28 -18.60 13.84 -20.35
CA ASN A 28 -19.32 14.23 -19.14
C ASN A 28 -18.43 15.02 -18.17
N ILE A 29 -17.15 14.63 -18.05
CA ILE A 29 -16.18 15.29 -17.15
C ILE A 29 -15.77 16.66 -17.70
N TYR A 30 -15.64 16.79 -19.05
CA TYR A 30 -15.21 18.01 -19.71
C TYR A 30 -16.30 18.63 -20.60
N PRO A 31 -17.42 19.15 -20.03
CA PRO A 31 -18.57 19.63 -20.80
C PRO A 31 -18.27 20.87 -21.66
N LYS A 32 -17.17 21.58 -21.34
CA LYS A 32 -16.72 22.75 -22.10
C LYS A 32 -15.86 22.43 -23.34
N VAL A 33 -15.47 21.15 -23.49
CA VAL A 33 -14.65 20.68 -24.59
C VAL A 33 -15.49 19.76 -25.48
N LYS A 34 -15.62 20.11 -26.78
CA LYS A 34 -16.25 19.22 -27.74
C LYS A 34 -15.28 18.14 -28.19
N ILE A 35 -15.51 16.89 -27.78
CA ILE A 35 -14.66 15.74 -28.06
C ILE A 35 -15.29 14.91 -29.18
N THR A 36 -14.57 14.71 -30.29
CA THR A 36 -14.99 13.87 -31.42
C THR A 36 -13.90 12.82 -31.67
N ALA A 37 -14.23 11.55 -31.51
CA ALA A 37 -13.33 10.42 -31.78
C ALA A 37 -13.75 9.78 -33.13
N ARG A 38 -12.79 9.59 -34.05
CA ARG A 38 -12.99 8.89 -35.32
C ARG A 38 -11.76 8.09 -35.71
N GLY A 39 -11.90 6.76 -35.82
CA GLY A 39 -10.77 5.89 -36.11
C GLY A 39 -9.74 5.97 -34.96
N ASN A 40 -8.53 6.40 -35.28
CA ASN A 40 -7.45 6.61 -34.30
C ASN A 40 -7.20 8.10 -33.98
N GLU A 41 -8.11 8.99 -34.39
CA GLU A 41 -7.98 10.43 -34.15
C GLU A 41 -9.04 10.92 -33.16
N ILE A 42 -8.61 11.78 -32.26
CA ILE A 42 -9.48 12.49 -31.32
C ILE A 42 -9.31 13.98 -31.62
N LYS A 43 -10.39 14.60 -32.10
CA LYS A 43 -10.47 16.03 -32.30
C LYS A 43 -11.14 16.68 -31.10
N ILE A 44 -10.48 17.68 -30.54
CA ILE A 44 -10.95 18.44 -29.38
C ILE A 44 -11.05 19.92 -29.74
N VAL A 45 -12.16 20.56 -29.36
CA VAL A 45 -12.46 21.96 -29.66
C VAL A 45 -13.06 22.62 -28.44
N GLY A 46 -12.51 23.75 -28.02
CA GLY A 46 -12.97 24.51 -26.83
C GLY A 46 -12.11 25.75 -26.57
N GLU A 47 -12.25 26.32 -25.37
CA GLU A 47 -11.35 27.37 -24.89
C GLU A 47 -9.94 26.85 -24.73
N ASP A 48 -8.93 27.70 -24.93
CA ASP A 48 -7.52 27.27 -24.96
C ASP A 48 -7.09 26.56 -23.67
N SER A 49 -7.46 27.11 -22.52
CA SER A 49 -7.17 26.53 -21.22
C SER A 49 -7.80 25.13 -21.01
N GLU A 50 -9.06 24.97 -21.42
CA GLU A 50 -9.82 23.73 -21.30
C GLU A 50 -9.31 22.64 -22.25
N VAL A 51 -8.92 23.04 -23.47
CA VAL A 51 -8.34 22.15 -24.49
C VAL A 51 -6.96 21.66 -24.04
N GLU A 52 -6.13 22.52 -23.45
CA GLU A 52 -4.81 22.12 -22.93
C GLU A 52 -4.92 21.25 -21.71
N LEU A 53 -5.84 21.57 -20.78
CA LEU A 53 -6.11 20.73 -19.63
C LEU A 53 -6.56 19.33 -20.06
N PHE A 54 -7.53 19.23 -20.96
CA PHE A 54 -7.97 17.95 -21.50
C PHE A 54 -6.82 17.19 -22.17
N ALA A 55 -6.06 17.87 -23.03
CA ALA A 55 -4.96 17.24 -23.75
C ALA A 55 -3.89 16.65 -22.82
N SER A 56 -3.52 17.39 -21.78
CA SER A 56 -2.57 16.89 -20.78
C SER A 56 -3.10 15.66 -20.03
N ARG A 57 -4.37 15.67 -19.61
CA ARG A 57 -5.01 14.54 -18.93
C ARG A 57 -5.18 13.34 -19.86
N PHE A 58 -5.50 13.59 -21.12
CA PHE A 58 -5.64 12.52 -22.10
C PHE A 58 -4.29 11.86 -22.44
N GLU A 59 -3.19 12.60 -22.48
CA GLU A 59 -1.84 12.06 -22.62
C GLU A 59 -1.49 11.11 -21.46
N LEU A 60 -1.92 11.44 -20.24
CA LEU A 60 -1.76 10.57 -19.09
C LEU A 60 -2.57 9.28 -19.20
N LEU A 61 -3.79 9.36 -19.75
CA LEU A 61 -4.60 8.17 -20.06
C LEU A 61 -3.94 7.28 -21.11
N GLN A 62 -3.31 7.86 -22.14
CA GLN A 62 -2.55 7.11 -23.13
C GLN A 62 -1.39 6.37 -22.50
N LYS A 63 -0.56 7.05 -21.70
CA LYS A 63 0.55 6.44 -20.96
C LYS A 63 0.07 5.33 -20.02
N HIS A 64 -1.06 5.55 -19.34
CA HIS A 64 -1.67 4.54 -18.51
C HIS A 64 -2.05 3.28 -19.31
N TYR A 65 -2.69 3.47 -20.48
CA TYR A 65 -3.05 2.36 -21.35
C TYR A 65 -1.83 1.60 -21.90
N GLU A 66 -0.81 2.31 -22.35
CA GLU A 66 0.46 1.72 -22.82
C GLU A 66 1.12 0.85 -21.74
N GLN A 67 1.02 1.28 -20.48
CA GLN A 67 1.62 0.59 -19.36
C GLN A 67 0.79 -0.60 -18.85
N PHE A 68 -0.54 -0.51 -18.86
CA PHE A 68 -1.41 -1.50 -18.22
C PHE A 68 -2.30 -2.28 -19.19
N GLY A 69 -2.36 -1.90 -20.45
CA GLY A 69 -3.14 -2.54 -21.51
C GLY A 69 -4.66 -2.39 -21.33
N LYS A 70 -5.13 -1.61 -20.35
CA LYS A 70 -6.55 -1.39 -20.05
C LYS A 70 -6.77 -0.07 -19.32
N ILE A 71 -7.96 0.51 -19.50
CA ILE A 71 -8.46 1.66 -18.75
C ILE A 71 -9.84 1.29 -18.22
N ASN A 72 -10.10 1.51 -16.96
CA ASN A 72 -11.42 1.41 -16.36
C ASN A 72 -11.94 2.79 -15.93
N GLU A 73 -13.21 2.87 -15.56
CA GLU A 73 -13.88 4.11 -15.17
C GLU A 73 -13.18 4.81 -13.99
N ASN A 74 -12.73 4.06 -12.99
CA ASN A 74 -12.01 4.61 -11.84
C ASN A 74 -10.64 5.20 -12.23
N ASP A 75 -9.95 4.62 -13.23
CA ASP A 75 -8.68 5.15 -13.71
C ASP A 75 -8.92 6.53 -14.37
N ILE A 76 -9.99 6.67 -15.16
CA ILE A 76 -10.37 7.94 -15.80
C ILE A 76 -10.69 8.99 -14.72
N LEU A 77 -11.55 8.65 -13.76
CA LEU A 77 -11.95 9.55 -12.67
C LEU A 77 -10.72 10.01 -11.86
N ASN A 78 -9.83 9.12 -11.51
CA ASN A 78 -8.62 9.45 -10.74
C ASN A 78 -7.66 10.35 -11.52
N ILE A 79 -7.46 10.09 -12.82
CA ILE A 79 -6.56 10.88 -13.67
C ILE A 79 -7.15 12.28 -13.94
N THR A 80 -8.46 12.40 -14.03
CA THR A 80 -9.13 13.67 -14.34
C THR A 80 -9.44 14.53 -13.10
N ALA A 81 -9.61 13.93 -11.92
CA ALA A 81 -9.96 14.64 -10.68
C ALA A 81 -8.77 15.28 -9.96
N SER A 82 -7.52 14.93 -10.29
CA SER A 82 -6.34 15.48 -9.61
C SER A 82 -6.11 16.93 -10.04
N GLU A 83 -6.42 17.90 -9.16
CA GLU A 83 -6.12 19.33 -9.37
C GLU A 83 -4.62 19.65 -9.33
N ASP A 84 -3.81 18.74 -8.83
CA ASP A 84 -2.38 18.95 -8.67
C ASP A 84 -1.59 18.34 -9.83
N ASP A 85 -1.18 19.21 -10.77
CA ASP A 85 -0.27 18.87 -11.88
C ASP A 85 1.07 18.29 -11.39
N SER A 86 1.43 18.48 -10.12
CA SER A 86 2.65 17.94 -9.52
C SER A 86 2.61 16.42 -9.43
N PHE A 87 1.42 15.84 -9.31
CA PHE A 87 1.25 14.38 -9.22
C PHE A 87 1.64 13.64 -10.51
N TYR A 88 1.52 14.32 -11.69
CA TYR A 88 1.77 13.72 -13.00
C TYR A 88 2.95 14.34 -13.78
N ARG A 89 3.50 15.49 -13.31
CA ARG A 89 4.71 16.09 -13.87
C ARG A 89 6.01 15.45 -13.39
N MET A 90 5.93 14.52 -12.43
CA MET A 90 7.09 13.70 -12.10
C MET A 90 7.33 12.74 -13.27
N ASP A 91 8.55 12.80 -13.80
CA ASP A 91 9.07 12.02 -14.92
C ASP A 91 8.47 10.62 -15.06
N SER A 92 8.29 10.15 -16.28
CA SER A 92 7.86 8.79 -16.61
C SER A 92 8.67 7.69 -15.91
N SER A 93 9.87 7.98 -15.42
CA SER A 93 10.66 7.15 -14.52
C SER A 93 10.03 7.02 -13.12
N SER A 94 9.37 8.06 -12.60
CA SER A 94 8.80 8.04 -11.24
C SER A 94 7.46 7.30 -11.11
N MET A 95 6.73 7.10 -12.22
CA MET A 95 5.49 6.29 -12.19
C MET A 95 5.78 4.79 -12.05
N VAL A 96 6.86 4.31 -12.65
CA VAL A 96 7.34 2.94 -12.47
C VAL A 96 7.83 2.73 -11.03
N ASP A 97 8.41 3.77 -10.42
CA ASP A 97 8.94 3.72 -9.05
C ASP A 97 7.86 3.62 -7.96
N ASN A 98 6.60 3.99 -8.25
CA ASN A 98 5.51 3.92 -7.27
C ASN A 98 4.83 2.55 -7.18
N ILE A 99 5.04 1.66 -8.16
CA ILE A 99 4.49 0.30 -8.13
C ILE A 99 5.30 -0.54 -7.14
N ILE A 100 4.62 -1.05 -6.11
CA ILE A 100 5.25 -1.93 -5.14
C ILE A 100 5.27 -3.35 -5.69
N LEU A 101 4.13 -3.84 -6.15
CA LEU A 101 4.03 -5.17 -6.76
C LEU A 101 2.75 -5.34 -7.59
N HIS A 102 2.74 -6.35 -8.45
CA HIS A 102 1.51 -6.85 -9.08
C HIS A 102 0.93 -7.97 -8.21
N GLY A 103 -0.26 -7.73 -7.69
CA GLY A 103 -1.00 -8.62 -6.81
C GLY A 103 -1.83 -9.66 -7.57
N ARG A 104 -2.89 -10.14 -6.92
CA ARG A 104 -3.83 -11.10 -7.46
C ARG A 104 -4.53 -10.51 -8.70
N GLU A 105 -4.76 -11.36 -9.73
CA GLU A 105 -5.48 -11.00 -10.97
C GLU A 105 -4.91 -9.78 -11.71
N GLY A 106 -3.61 -9.51 -11.54
CA GLY A 106 -2.94 -8.37 -12.16
C GLY A 106 -3.21 -7.03 -11.48
N ARG A 107 -3.84 -7.02 -10.30
CA ARG A 107 -4.07 -5.80 -9.51
C ARG A 107 -2.73 -5.11 -9.21
N VAL A 108 -2.62 -3.85 -9.57
CA VAL A 108 -1.42 -3.06 -9.29
C VAL A 108 -1.50 -2.51 -7.88
N ILE A 109 -0.51 -2.85 -7.06
CA ILE A 109 -0.34 -2.31 -5.71
C ILE A 109 0.75 -1.27 -5.75
N LYS A 110 0.39 -0.02 -5.46
CA LYS A 110 1.28 1.14 -5.56
C LYS A 110 1.27 1.98 -4.29
N ALA A 111 2.34 2.72 -4.07
CA ALA A 111 2.40 3.76 -3.05
C ALA A 111 1.63 4.99 -3.54
N ILE A 112 0.46 5.27 -2.95
CA ILE A 112 -0.45 6.31 -3.38
C ILE A 112 -0.01 7.66 -2.81
N THR A 113 0.29 7.72 -1.50
CA THR A 113 0.62 8.97 -0.81
C THR A 113 2.12 9.25 -0.77
N PRO A 114 2.54 10.50 -0.55
CA PRO A 114 3.96 10.83 -0.39
C PRO A 114 4.65 10.03 0.71
N ASN A 115 3.99 9.84 1.87
CA ASN A 115 4.59 9.09 2.97
C ASN A 115 4.62 7.57 2.69
N GLN A 116 3.65 7.01 1.93
CA GLN A 116 3.77 5.64 1.45
C GLN A 116 4.97 5.46 0.50
N ARG A 117 5.28 6.44 -0.36
CA ARG A 117 6.49 6.44 -1.19
C ARG A 117 7.76 6.47 -0.35
N ARG A 118 7.79 7.33 0.70
CA ARG A 118 8.90 7.33 1.66
C ARG A 118 9.06 5.98 2.36
N MET A 119 7.97 5.25 2.66
CA MET A 119 8.05 3.88 3.19
C MET A 119 8.78 2.95 2.22
N VAL A 120 8.48 3.04 0.92
CA VAL A 120 9.14 2.23 -0.13
C VAL A 120 10.63 2.54 -0.20
N GLU A 121 10.99 3.81 -0.25
CA GLU A 121 12.39 4.27 -0.31
C GLU A 121 13.16 3.90 0.95
N SER A 122 12.56 4.12 2.11
CA SER A 122 13.16 3.82 3.39
C SER A 122 13.42 2.32 3.57
N ALA A 123 12.46 1.48 3.19
CA ALA A 123 12.61 0.02 3.23
C ALA A 123 13.75 -0.49 2.31
N ALA A 124 14.08 0.23 1.25
CA ALA A 124 15.20 -0.11 0.38
C ALA A 124 16.57 0.22 1.03
N LYS A 125 16.63 1.31 1.82
CA LYS A 125 17.88 1.87 2.36
C LYS A 125 18.19 1.42 3.78
N ASN A 126 17.17 1.03 4.56
CA ASN A 126 17.29 0.72 5.99
C ASN A 126 16.92 -0.72 6.28
N ASP A 127 17.46 -1.26 7.37
CA ASP A 127 17.13 -2.60 7.83
C ASP A 127 15.92 -2.62 8.76
N MET A 128 15.60 -1.48 9.36
CA MET A 128 14.44 -1.31 10.24
C MET A 128 13.69 -0.02 9.93
N VAL A 129 12.38 -0.12 9.73
CA VAL A 129 11.51 1.02 9.42
C VAL A 129 10.33 1.03 10.38
N PHE A 130 10.07 2.19 10.96
CA PHE A 130 8.88 2.47 11.75
C PHE A 130 7.93 3.37 10.93
N ALA A 131 6.70 2.93 10.69
CA ALA A 131 5.64 3.72 10.08
C ALA A 131 4.55 3.99 11.13
N ILE A 132 4.47 5.23 11.58
CA ILE A 132 3.60 5.65 12.68
C ILE A 132 2.60 6.68 12.16
N GLY A 133 1.32 6.50 12.46
CA GLY A 133 0.28 7.45 12.07
C GLY A 133 -1.14 6.89 12.20
N PRO A 134 -2.16 7.67 11.82
CA PRO A 134 -3.56 7.32 12.01
C PRO A 134 -3.99 6.06 11.26
N ALA A 135 -5.08 5.46 11.70
CA ALA A 135 -5.71 4.35 10.97
C ALA A 135 -6.14 4.79 9.56
N GLY A 136 -6.08 3.87 8.59
CA GLY A 136 -6.48 4.14 7.20
C GLY A 136 -5.42 4.78 6.31
N THR A 137 -4.22 5.07 6.80
CA THR A 137 -3.10 5.58 6.00
C THR A 137 -2.36 4.49 5.19
N GLY A 138 -2.79 3.23 5.27
CA GLY A 138 -2.22 2.13 4.51
C GLY A 138 -0.87 1.59 5.02
N LYS A 139 -0.48 1.89 6.27
CA LYS A 139 0.78 1.43 6.88
C LYS A 139 1.00 -0.08 6.74
N THR A 140 0.08 -0.85 7.29
CA THR A 140 0.13 -2.31 7.31
C THR A 140 0.09 -2.87 5.89
N TYR A 141 -0.82 -2.37 5.06
CA TYR A 141 -0.96 -2.82 3.68
C TYR A 141 0.32 -2.59 2.85
N THR A 142 0.91 -1.40 2.96
CA THR A 142 2.18 -1.07 2.29
C THR A 142 3.33 -1.92 2.81
N ALA A 143 3.42 -2.14 4.12
CA ALA A 143 4.46 -2.99 4.72
C ALA A 143 4.35 -4.44 4.23
N VAL A 144 3.14 -5.01 4.17
CA VAL A 144 2.90 -6.37 3.64
C VAL A 144 3.25 -6.43 2.15
N ALA A 145 2.89 -5.41 1.36
CA ALA A 145 3.26 -5.35 -0.05
C ALA A 145 4.78 -5.35 -0.27
N LEU A 146 5.53 -4.60 0.54
CA LEU A 146 6.99 -4.59 0.52
C LEU A 146 7.59 -5.95 0.88
N ALA A 147 7.04 -6.62 1.89
CA ALA A 147 7.48 -7.95 2.29
C ALA A 147 7.24 -9.00 1.20
N VAL A 148 6.05 -8.98 0.57
CA VAL A 148 5.72 -9.87 -0.54
C VAL A 148 6.61 -9.59 -1.75
N ARG A 149 6.92 -8.32 -2.06
CA ARG A 149 7.87 -7.94 -3.09
C ARG A 149 9.27 -8.51 -2.81
N ALA A 150 9.76 -8.35 -1.58
CA ALA A 150 11.06 -8.87 -1.17
C ALA A 150 11.13 -10.40 -1.28
N LEU A 151 10.05 -11.10 -0.94
CA LEU A 151 9.93 -12.56 -1.09
C LEU A 151 9.93 -12.98 -2.57
N LYS A 152 9.11 -12.32 -3.41
CA LYS A 152 9.06 -12.58 -4.86
C LYS A 152 10.41 -12.35 -5.54
N ASN A 153 11.15 -11.33 -5.10
CA ASN A 153 12.48 -11.00 -5.61
C ASN A 153 13.61 -11.83 -4.96
N LYS A 154 13.28 -12.81 -4.12
CA LYS A 154 14.25 -13.68 -3.42
C LYS A 154 15.26 -12.90 -2.55
N GLN A 155 14.92 -11.69 -2.12
CA GLN A 155 15.73 -10.89 -1.20
C GLN A 155 15.68 -11.45 0.23
N VAL A 156 14.55 -12.09 0.57
CA VAL A 156 14.36 -12.81 1.82
C VAL A 156 13.80 -14.20 1.53
N ARG A 157 13.96 -15.11 2.48
CA ARG A 157 13.44 -16.49 2.39
C ARG A 157 12.08 -16.66 3.06
N ARG A 158 11.74 -15.78 4.00
CA ARG A 158 10.51 -15.85 4.79
C ARG A 158 9.91 -14.48 5.01
N VAL A 159 8.60 -14.44 5.14
CA VAL A 159 7.84 -13.28 5.61
C VAL A 159 7.16 -13.67 6.90
N ILE A 160 7.36 -12.89 7.95
CA ILE A 160 6.78 -13.14 9.27
C ILE A 160 5.96 -11.92 9.66
N LEU A 161 4.66 -12.13 9.85
CA LEU A 161 3.70 -11.12 10.26
C LEU A 161 3.32 -11.38 11.71
N THR A 162 3.45 -10.37 12.54
CA THR A 162 3.14 -10.53 13.96
C THR A 162 2.38 -9.31 14.49
N ARG A 163 1.56 -9.55 15.48
CA ARG A 163 0.73 -8.56 16.16
C ARG A 163 0.70 -8.81 17.66
N PRO A 164 0.72 -7.77 18.51
CA PRO A 164 0.46 -7.96 19.93
C PRO A 164 -0.94 -8.55 20.12
N ALA A 165 -1.06 -9.56 20.94
CA ALA A 165 -2.36 -10.00 21.41
C ALA A 165 -2.79 -9.04 22.54
N VAL A 166 -3.76 -8.18 22.27
CA VAL A 166 -4.35 -7.28 23.28
C VAL A 166 -5.75 -7.80 23.56
N GLU A 167 -6.05 -8.02 24.81
CA GLU A 167 -7.42 -8.24 25.23
C GLU A 167 -8.15 -6.90 25.22
N ALA A 168 -8.79 -6.55 24.10
CA ALA A 168 -9.62 -5.35 23.98
C ALA A 168 -10.91 -5.50 24.79
N GLY A 169 -10.81 -5.50 26.13
CA GLY A 169 -11.95 -5.58 27.02
C GLY A 169 -12.69 -6.92 27.07
N GLU A 170 -12.38 -7.86 26.19
CA GLU A 170 -12.88 -9.22 26.19
C GLU A 170 -11.75 -10.18 26.62
N ASN A 171 -11.93 -10.83 27.76
CA ASN A 171 -10.99 -11.85 28.20
C ASN A 171 -10.96 -13.01 27.19
N LEU A 172 -9.84 -13.22 26.50
CA LEU A 172 -9.61 -14.36 25.60
C LEU A 172 -9.98 -15.71 26.23
N GLY A 173 -10.05 -15.77 27.55
CA GLY A 173 -10.48 -16.93 28.32
C GLY A 173 -11.95 -17.34 28.11
N PHE A 174 -12.82 -16.43 27.69
CA PHE A 174 -14.27 -16.71 27.48
C PHE A 174 -14.62 -17.17 26.06
N LEU A 175 -13.71 -17.07 25.10
CA LEU A 175 -13.98 -17.57 23.75
C LEU A 175 -13.78 -19.10 23.71
N PRO A 176 -14.69 -19.86 23.08
CA PRO A 176 -14.52 -21.30 22.87
C PRO A 176 -13.41 -21.56 21.84
N GLY A 177 -12.74 -22.70 21.95
CA GLY A 177 -11.66 -23.09 21.04
C GLY A 177 -10.27 -23.07 21.69
N ASP A 178 -9.26 -23.52 20.93
CA ASP A 178 -7.88 -23.45 21.35
C ASP A 178 -7.32 -22.01 21.25
N LEU A 179 -6.10 -21.80 21.74
CA LEU A 179 -5.48 -20.48 21.75
C LEU A 179 -5.33 -19.89 20.33
N ARG A 180 -5.19 -20.73 19.33
CA ARG A 180 -5.03 -20.35 17.93
C ARG A 180 -6.35 -19.83 17.35
N ASP A 181 -7.43 -20.56 17.57
CA ASP A 181 -8.78 -20.17 17.13
C ASP A 181 -9.21 -18.83 17.73
N LYS A 182 -8.79 -18.55 18.96
CA LYS A 182 -9.10 -17.29 19.65
C LYS A 182 -8.31 -16.09 19.12
N LEU A 183 -7.13 -16.32 18.55
CA LEU A 183 -6.25 -15.27 18.04
C LEU A 183 -6.46 -14.99 16.54
N ASP A 184 -7.00 -15.94 15.78
CA ASP A 184 -7.21 -15.80 14.33
C ASP A 184 -8.01 -14.55 13.92
N PRO A 185 -9.09 -14.13 14.61
CA PRO A 185 -9.80 -12.91 14.27
C PRO A 185 -8.94 -11.64 14.32
N TYR A 186 -7.98 -11.58 15.25
CA TYR A 186 -7.07 -10.44 15.38
C TYR A 186 -6.00 -10.40 14.28
N LEU A 187 -5.74 -11.53 13.66
CA LEU A 187 -4.76 -11.67 12.58
C LEU A 187 -5.40 -11.56 11.18
N GLN A 188 -6.74 -11.57 11.10
CA GLN A 188 -7.49 -11.53 9.85
C GLN A 188 -7.06 -10.38 8.91
N PRO A 189 -6.83 -9.13 9.36
CA PRO A 189 -6.39 -8.06 8.48
C PRO A 189 -5.05 -8.33 7.77
N LEU A 190 -4.19 -9.14 8.37
CA LEU A 190 -2.92 -9.55 7.76
C LEU A 190 -3.13 -10.62 6.67
N TYR A 191 -4.06 -11.56 6.90
CA TYR A 191 -4.48 -12.52 5.87
C TYR A 191 -5.12 -11.80 4.69
N ASP A 192 -6.03 -10.85 4.93
CA ASP A 192 -6.72 -10.10 3.88
C ASP A 192 -5.72 -9.33 3.00
N ALA A 193 -4.72 -8.68 3.61
CA ALA A 193 -3.66 -8.01 2.87
C ALA A 193 -2.87 -8.97 1.99
N LEU A 194 -2.52 -10.17 2.50
CA LEU A 194 -1.79 -11.18 1.72
C LEU A 194 -2.63 -11.73 0.55
N TRP A 195 -3.95 -11.89 0.74
CA TRP A 195 -4.86 -12.37 -0.31
C TRP A 195 -4.96 -11.42 -1.50
N ASP A 196 -4.87 -10.13 -1.25
CA ASP A 196 -4.80 -9.13 -2.33
C ASP A 196 -3.49 -9.23 -3.15
N MET A 197 -2.42 -9.72 -2.52
CA MET A 197 -1.05 -9.62 -3.05
C MET A 197 -0.55 -10.88 -3.76
N MET A 198 -1.21 -12.02 -3.56
CA MET A 198 -0.80 -13.28 -4.19
C MET A 198 -1.98 -14.23 -4.41
N PRO A 199 -1.89 -15.16 -5.38
CA PRO A 199 -2.89 -16.19 -5.60
C PRO A 199 -3.11 -17.05 -4.37
N MET A 200 -4.37 -17.41 -4.07
CA MET A 200 -4.76 -18.15 -2.87
C MET A 200 -4.01 -19.47 -2.71
N GLN A 201 -3.89 -20.25 -3.79
CA GLN A 201 -3.17 -21.52 -3.76
C GLN A 201 -1.70 -21.35 -3.34
N LYS A 202 -1.06 -20.27 -3.81
CA LYS A 202 0.32 -19.96 -3.45
C LYS A 202 0.44 -19.52 -1.99
N LEU A 203 -0.52 -18.73 -1.50
CA LEU A 203 -0.55 -18.31 -0.10
C LEU A 203 -0.71 -19.52 0.83
N ILE A 204 -1.63 -20.43 0.53
CA ILE A 204 -1.81 -21.67 1.30
C ILE A 204 -0.50 -22.46 1.36
N SER A 205 0.14 -22.71 0.20
CA SER A 205 1.42 -23.41 0.16
C SER A 205 2.50 -22.73 1.02
N TYR A 206 2.56 -21.38 0.99
CA TYR A 206 3.53 -20.62 1.76
C TYR A 206 3.24 -20.59 3.27
N LEU A 207 1.98 -20.72 3.66
CA LEU A 207 1.59 -20.87 5.07
C LEU A 207 1.93 -22.28 5.58
N ASP A 208 1.71 -23.31 4.76
CA ASP A 208 1.98 -24.71 5.12
C ASP A 208 3.49 -24.96 5.29
N ASP A 209 4.32 -24.45 4.40
CA ASP A 209 5.78 -24.60 4.45
C ASP A 209 6.49 -23.54 5.31
N LYS A 210 5.72 -22.63 5.93
CA LYS A 210 6.19 -21.51 6.75
C LYS A 210 7.11 -20.51 6.02
N THR A 211 7.01 -20.43 4.71
CA THR A 211 7.58 -19.32 3.93
C THR A 211 6.89 -18.01 4.29
N VAL A 212 5.58 -18.06 4.54
CA VAL A 212 4.81 -16.99 5.18
C VAL A 212 4.31 -17.51 6.53
N GLU A 213 4.55 -16.77 7.59
CA GLU A 213 4.10 -17.09 8.93
C GLU A 213 3.32 -15.92 9.52
N ILE A 214 2.14 -16.19 10.07
CA ILE A 214 1.36 -15.20 10.82
C ILE A 214 1.22 -15.75 12.24
N ALA A 215 1.70 -14.99 13.22
CA ALA A 215 1.73 -15.44 14.60
C ALA A 215 1.68 -14.28 15.60
N PRO A 216 1.11 -14.48 16.79
CA PRO A 216 1.17 -13.50 17.86
C PRO A 216 2.60 -13.14 18.26
N LEU A 217 2.80 -11.90 18.70
CA LEU A 217 4.12 -11.38 19.10
C LEU A 217 4.82 -12.25 20.15
N ALA A 218 4.08 -12.85 21.06
CA ALA A 218 4.62 -13.72 22.09
C ALA A 218 5.41 -14.92 21.52
N PHE A 219 5.03 -15.41 20.33
CA PHE A 219 5.69 -16.56 19.67
C PHE A 219 7.03 -16.19 19.01
N MET A 220 7.39 -14.94 19.02
CA MET A 220 8.73 -14.49 18.55
C MET A 220 9.80 -14.68 19.62
N ARG A 221 9.42 -14.94 20.87
CA ARG A 221 10.37 -15.10 21.98
C ARG A 221 11.30 -16.29 21.76
N GLY A 222 12.60 -16.08 21.99
CA GLY A 222 13.63 -17.11 21.85
C GLY A 222 14.04 -17.46 20.43
N ARG A 223 13.44 -16.82 19.43
CA ARG A 223 13.77 -17.06 18.02
C ARG A 223 14.88 -16.11 17.54
N THR A 224 15.58 -16.51 16.48
CA THR A 224 16.42 -15.64 15.65
C THR A 224 15.83 -15.64 14.24
N LEU A 225 15.54 -14.45 13.72
CA LEU A 225 14.80 -14.28 12.48
C LEU A 225 15.76 -13.90 11.35
N ASP A 226 16.46 -14.90 10.81
CA ASP A 226 17.42 -14.73 9.71
C ASP A 226 16.74 -14.77 8.35
N ASN A 227 17.27 -14.00 7.38
CA ASN A 227 16.83 -13.97 5.99
C ASN A 227 15.30 -13.78 5.87
N ALA A 228 14.75 -12.92 6.71
CA ALA A 228 13.32 -12.73 6.86
C ALA A 228 12.91 -11.26 6.72
N TYR A 229 11.74 -11.03 6.15
CA TYR A 229 11.05 -9.76 6.26
C TYR A 229 10.01 -9.89 7.38
N VAL A 230 10.17 -9.12 8.43
CA VAL A 230 9.38 -9.27 9.66
C VAL A 230 8.57 -8.01 9.89
N ILE A 231 7.27 -8.17 10.04
CA ILE A 231 6.35 -7.05 10.30
C ILE A 231 5.76 -7.21 11.70
N LEU A 232 5.89 -6.15 12.51
CA LEU A 232 5.13 -5.99 13.74
C LEU A 232 4.04 -4.95 13.50
N ASP A 233 2.81 -5.40 13.40
CA ASP A 233 1.64 -4.54 13.24
C ASP A 233 1.00 -4.20 14.58
N GLU A 234 0.30 -3.04 14.66
CA GLU A 234 -0.31 -2.50 15.89
C GLU A 234 0.68 -2.41 17.07
N ALA A 235 1.91 -2.00 16.77
CA ALA A 235 3.00 -1.98 17.74
C ALA A 235 2.77 -1.05 18.94
N GLN A 236 1.86 -0.08 18.86
CA GLN A 236 1.47 0.75 20.00
C GLN A 236 0.89 -0.07 21.15
N ASN A 237 0.36 -1.27 20.84
CA ASN A 237 -0.22 -2.19 21.80
C ASN A 237 0.81 -3.21 22.35
N ALA A 238 2.09 -3.03 22.05
CA ALA A 238 3.17 -3.78 22.67
C ALA A 238 3.82 -2.98 23.81
N THR A 239 4.09 -3.66 24.93
CA THR A 239 4.82 -3.07 26.05
C THR A 239 6.31 -2.85 25.71
N GLU A 240 7.02 -2.05 26.52
CA GLU A 240 8.47 -1.84 26.33
C GLU A 240 9.28 -3.15 26.32
N SER A 241 8.94 -4.10 27.21
CA SER A 241 9.59 -5.40 27.25
C SER A 241 9.32 -6.23 26.01
N GLN A 242 8.12 -6.16 25.45
CA GLN A 242 7.73 -6.86 24.23
C GLN A 242 8.42 -6.26 23.00
N ILE A 243 8.46 -4.92 22.87
CA ILE A 243 9.21 -4.26 21.79
C ILE A 243 10.70 -4.62 21.87
N LYS A 244 11.31 -4.50 23.06
CA LYS A 244 12.71 -4.91 23.26
C LYS A 244 12.93 -6.38 22.90
N MET A 245 12.07 -7.26 23.34
CA MET A 245 12.12 -8.68 23.00
C MET A 245 12.07 -8.87 21.48
N PHE A 246 11.14 -8.22 20.79
CA PHE A 246 10.96 -8.33 19.34
C PHE A 246 12.16 -7.80 18.55
N LEU A 247 12.63 -6.59 18.84
CA LEU A 247 13.74 -5.97 18.11
C LEU A 247 15.04 -6.77 18.24
N THR A 248 15.24 -7.43 19.39
CA THR A 248 16.39 -8.31 19.60
C THR A 248 16.30 -9.68 18.91
N ARG A 249 15.21 -9.96 18.17
CA ARG A 249 15.06 -11.16 17.30
C ARG A 249 15.70 -10.97 15.93
N MET A 250 16.08 -9.75 15.58
CA MET A 250 16.67 -9.45 14.29
C MET A 250 17.93 -10.27 14.05
N GLY A 251 17.90 -11.10 13.02
CA GLY A 251 19.00 -11.95 12.60
C GLY A 251 19.71 -11.42 11.37
N ARG A 252 20.54 -12.25 10.75
CA ARG A 252 21.30 -11.88 9.54
C ARG A 252 20.35 -11.70 8.35
N ASN A 253 20.59 -10.65 7.55
CA ASN A 253 19.80 -10.33 6.34
C ASN A 253 18.29 -10.23 6.64
N ALA A 254 17.92 -9.80 7.85
CA ALA A 254 16.53 -9.54 8.20
C ALA A 254 16.19 -8.07 7.95
N LYS A 255 14.94 -7.83 7.52
CA LYS A 255 14.33 -6.51 7.47
C LYS A 255 13.13 -6.47 8.40
N PHE A 256 13.10 -5.47 9.27
CA PHE A 256 12.03 -5.28 10.23
C PHE A 256 11.20 -4.06 9.85
N PHE A 257 9.89 -4.22 9.84
CA PHE A 257 8.95 -3.15 9.59
C PHE A 257 7.95 -3.08 10.74
N ILE A 258 7.87 -1.94 11.38
CA ILE A 258 7.04 -1.73 12.57
C ILE A 258 5.96 -0.71 12.23
N THR A 259 4.69 -1.11 12.31
CA THR A 259 3.55 -0.22 12.06
C THR A 259 2.79 0.02 13.36
N GLY A 260 2.22 1.23 13.50
CA GLY A 260 1.43 1.53 14.68
C GLY A 260 0.76 2.91 14.63
N ASP A 261 -0.18 3.08 15.55
CA ASP A 261 -0.92 4.33 15.77
C ASP A 261 -0.84 4.73 17.25
N ILE A 262 -0.04 5.73 17.55
CA ILE A 262 0.16 6.19 18.95
C ILE A 262 -1.09 6.83 19.57
N THR A 263 -2.14 7.09 18.78
CA THR A 263 -3.42 7.62 19.25
C THR A 263 -4.40 6.53 19.69
N GLN A 264 -4.13 5.26 19.29
CA GLN A 264 -4.99 4.10 19.54
C GLN A 264 -4.28 3.06 20.42
N ILE A 265 -3.95 3.45 21.66
CA ILE A 265 -3.29 2.57 22.62
C ILE A 265 -4.34 1.90 23.50
N ASP A 266 -4.49 0.58 23.32
CA ASP A 266 -5.45 -0.26 24.07
C ASP A 266 -4.82 -0.96 25.28
N LEU A 267 -3.55 -0.64 25.59
CA LEU A 267 -2.88 -1.20 26.77
C LEU A 267 -3.56 -0.76 28.07
N PRO A 268 -3.58 -1.61 29.09
CA PRO A 268 -4.02 -1.25 30.43
C PRO A 268 -3.27 -0.01 30.96
N LYS A 269 -3.96 0.87 31.70
CA LYS A 269 -3.44 2.17 32.17
C LYS A 269 -2.10 2.12 32.89
N HIS A 270 -1.75 0.98 33.50
CA HIS A 270 -0.47 0.78 34.20
C HIS A 270 0.66 0.33 33.28
N GLN A 271 0.39 0.03 32.01
CA GLN A 271 1.37 -0.36 31.01
C GLN A 271 1.64 0.78 30.03
N LYS A 272 2.89 0.94 29.64
CA LYS A 272 3.31 1.97 28.67
C LYS A 272 3.58 1.33 27.33
N SER A 273 3.17 2.02 26.27
CA SER A 273 3.49 1.61 24.91
C SER A 273 5.00 1.68 24.66
N GLY A 274 5.55 0.54 24.25
CA GLY A 274 6.96 0.44 23.88
C GLY A 274 7.30 1.15 22.57
N LEU A 275 6.32 1.37 21.69
CA LEU A 275 6.51 2.08 20.43
C LEU A 275 6.96 3.53 20.66
N ILE A 276 6.33 4.22 21.61
CA ILE A 276 6.68 5.62 21.96
C ILE A 276 8.13 5.69 22.47
N ASN A 277 8.50 4.77 23.35
CA ASN A 277 9.86 4.73 23.93
C ASN A 277 10.91 4.34 22.87
N ALA A 278 10.60 3.39 21.98
CA ALA A 278 11.45 3.01 20.85
C ALA A 278 11.72 4.22 19.93
N GLY A 279 10.68 5.01 19.62
CA GLY A 279 10.83 6.23 18.81
C GLY A 279 11.79 7.24 19.43
N ARG A 280 11.82 7.35 20.76
CA ARG A 280 12.74 8.25 21.47
C ARG A 280 14.17 7.74 21.46
N ILE A 281 14.37 6.45 21.69
CA ILE A 281 15.71 5.85 21.89
C ILE A 281 16.41 5.56 20.56
N LEU A 282 15.67 5.11 19.54
CA LEU A 282 16.25 4.64 18.29
C LEU A 282 16.31 5.72 17.19
N LYS A 283 15.77 6.91 17.44
CA LYS A 283 15.85 8.04 16.51
C LYS A 283 17.29 8.42 16.22
N GLY A 284 17.64 8.49 14.92
CA GLY A 284 18.99 8.84 14.47
C GLY A 284 20.00 7.68 14.45
N VAL A 285 19.59 6.47 14.79
CA VAL A 285 20.46 5.29 14.66
C VAL A 285 20.55 4.90 13.18
N LYS A 286 21.76 4.74 12.67
CA LYS A 286 22.01 4.36 11.26
C LYS A 286 21.36 2.99 10.95
N GLY A 287 20.64 2.92 9.83
CA GLY A 287 19.91 1.72 9.41
C GLY A 287 18.49 1.61 10.00
N ILE A 288 18.08 2.60 10.80
CA ILE A 288 16.72 2.71 11.34
C ILE A 288 16.09 4.01 10.86
N ASP A 289 14.87 3.96 10.34
CA ASP A 289 14.13 5.14 9.90
C ASP A 289 12.73 5.20 10.52
N PHE A 290 12.24 6.42 10.73
CA PHE A 290 10.92 6.72 11.28
C PHE A 290 10.12 7.57 10.31
N ILE A 291 8.99 7.06 9.85
CA ILE A 291 8.07 7.74 8.95
C ILE A 291 6.79 8.03 9.72
N TYR A 292 6.48 9.31 9.82
CA TYR A 292 5.25 9.77 10.44
C TYR A 292 4.24 10.10 9.35
N MET A 293 3.10 9.42 9.39
CA MET A 293 1.96 9.61 8.50
C MET A 293 0.91 10.45 9.22
N ASP A 294 0.16 11.21 8.46
CA ASP A 294 -0.88 12.09 8.97
C ASP A 294 -2.21 11.92 8.24
N ASN A 295 -3.16 12.83 8.50
CA ASN A 295 -4.49 12.75 7.91
C ASN A 295 -4.49 12.90 6.38
N SER A 296 -3.46 13.52 5.78
CA SER A 296 -3.33 13.62 4.32
C SER A 296 -3.02 12.28 3.65
N ASP A 297 -2.53 11.30 4.43
CA ASP A 297 -2.27 9.94 3.97
C ASP A 297 -3.49 9.01 4.09
N VAL A 298 -4.62 9.48 4.63
CA VAL A 298 -5.81 8.63 4.83
C VAL A 298 -6.45 8.30 3.49
N VAL A 299 -6.45 7.02 3.14
CA VAL A 299 -7.07 6.46 1.93
C VAL A 299 -8.32 5.69 2.35
N ARG A 300 -9.40 6.42 2.62
CA ARG A 300 -10.71 5.86 3.01
C ARG A 300 -11.83 6.54 2.25
N HIS A 301 -13.02 5.94 2.33
CA HIS A 301 -14.23 6.57 1.83
C HIS A 301 -14.49 7.89 2.58
N GLN A 302 -14.92 8.94 1.87
CA GLN A 302 -15.15 10.30 2.43
C GLN A 302 -16.06 10.33 3.66
N LEU A 303 -16.95 9.36 3.82
CA LEU A 303 -17.82 9.25 5.00
C LEU A 303 -17.13 8.70 6.26
N VAL A 304 -15.87 8.28 6.16
CA VAL A 304 -15.10 7.66 7.25
C VAL A 304 -13.91 8.53 7.66
N THR A 305 -13.71 9.63 6.95
CA THR A 305 -12.68 10.66 7.25
C THR A 305 -13.34 11.78 8.14
#